data_b6577feca074e52e35db352e90fae4f4
#
_entry.id   b6577feca074e52e35db352e90fae4f4
#
_cell.length_a   1.000
_cell.length_b   1.000
_cell.length_c   1.000
_cell.angle_alpha   90.00
_cell.angle_beta   90.00
_cell.angle_gamma   90.00
#
_symmetry.space_group_name_H-M   'P 1'
#
loop_
_entity.id
_entity.type
_entity.pdbx_description
1 polymer ?
#
loop_
_entity_poly.entity_id
_entity_poly.type
_entity_poly.pdbx_seq_one_letter_code
_entity_poly.pdbx_strand_id
1 'polypeptide(L)' 'RFHFSPEYIGKMFRKDIGTSLNDYINSLRVEKAKHLLENTNTKVIDIALEVGFDTLPYFSSVFKKYTGVSPAEFRKKE' A
#
# COMPACT_ATOMS: atom_id res chain seq x y z
N ARG A 1 8.49 13.07 9.50
CA ARG A 1 8.71 12.55 8.20
C ARG A 1 10.10 12.08 7.95
N PHE A 2 10.24 11.27 7.00
CA PHE A 2 11.52 10.68 6.69
C PHE A 2 12.40 11.61 5.89
N HIS A 3 13.66 11.52 6.15
CA HIS A 3 14.65 12.31 5.43
C HIS A 3 15.63 11.41 4.70
N PHE A 4 15.26 10.14 4.56
CA PHE A 4 16.12 9.21 3.85
C PHE A 4 15.95 9.37 2.36
N SER A 5 17.03 9.26 1.64
CA SER A 5 16.94 9.26 0.20
C SER A 5 16.40 7.90 -0.25
N PRO A 6 15.76 7.84 -1.42
CA PRO A 6 15.30 6.56 -1.95
C PRO A 6 16.43 5.56 -2.12
N GLU A 7 17.61 6.04 -2.47
CA GLU A 7 18.76 5.17 -2.63
C GLU A 7 19.15 4.50 -1.33
N TYR A 8 19.15 5.28 -0.26
CA TYR A 8 19.51 4.76 1.03
C TYR A 8 18.53 3.68 1.49
N ILE A 9 17.25 3.97 1.34
CA ILE A 9 16.22 3.02 1.74
C ILE A 9 16.30 1.74 0.91
N GLY A 10 16.46 1.88 -0.39
CA GLY A 10 16.54 0.72 -1.26
C GLY A 10 17.73 -0.16 -0.93
N LYS A 11 18.85 0.47 -0.67
CA LYS A 11 20.07 -0.25 -0.32
C LYS A 11 19.89 -1.02 0.97
N MET A 12 19.30 -0.36 1.95
CA MET A 12 19.10 -0.99 3.25
C MET A 12 18.18 -2.20 3.15
N PHE A 13 17.07 -2.06 2.47
CA PHE A 13 16.12 -3.16 2.40
C PHE A 13 16.61 -4.32 1.56
N ARG A 14 17.30 -4.03 0.47
CA ARG A 14 17.85 -5.12 -0.33
C ARG A 14 18.90 -5.90 0.42
N LYS A 15 19.70 -5.20 1.18
CA LYS A 15 20.78 -5.83 1.90
C LYS A 15 20.30 -6.61 3.12
N ASP A 16 19.41 -6.03 3.87
CA ASP A 16 19.01 -6.61 5.16
C ASP A 16 17.78 -7.49 5.07
N ILE A 17 16.85 -7.16 4.21
CA ILE A 17 15.56 -7.84 4.17
C ILE A 17 15.35 -8.56 2.86
N GLY A 18 16.06 -8.16 1.82
CA GLY A 18 15.88 -8.75 0.51
C GLY A 18 14.66 -8.24 -0.21
N THR A 19 14.06 -7.18 0.29
CA THR A 19 12.85 -6.59 -0.30
C THR A 19 13.20 -5.37 -1.12
N SER A 20 12.61 -5.24 -2.30
CA SER A 20 12.88 -4.09 -3.14
C SER A 20 12.23 -2.83 -2.55
N LEU A 21 12.73 -1.68 -2.98
CA LEU A 21 12.16 -0.42 -2.56
C LEU A 21 10.69 -0.31 -2.96
N ASN A 22 10.37 -0.78 -4.15
CA ASN A 22 8.98 -0.77 -4.61
C ASN A 22 8.07 -1.56 -3.70
N ASP A 23 8.51 -2.72 -3.28
CA ASP A 23 7.72 -3.54 -2.37
C ASP A 23 7.51 -2.85 -1.04
N TYR A 24 8.55 -2.20 -0.56
CA TYR A 24 8.44 -1.47 0.69
C TYR A 24 7.44 -0.33 0.59
N ILE A 25 7.54 0.44 -0.49
CA ILE A 25 6.62 1.55 -0.70
C ILE A 25 5.19 1.05 -0.84
N ASN A 26 5.00 -0.03 -1.59
CA ASN A 26 3.66 -0.58 -1.75
C ASN A 26 3.09 -1.08 -0.43
N SER A 27 3.91 -1.66 0.43
CA SER A 27 3.42 -2.11 1.72
C SER A 27 2.97 -0.94 2.58
N LEU A 28 3.68 0.19 2.52
CA LEU A 28 3.27 1.39 3.24
C LEU A 28 1.96 1.95 2.70
N ARG A 29 1.82 1.93 1.37
CA ARG A 29 0.58 2.40 0.76
C ARG A 29 -0.60 1.55 1.15
N VAL A 30 -0.39 0.24 1.20
CA VAL A 30 -1.44 -0.69 1.60
C VAL A 30 -1.84 -0.44 3.05
N GLU A 31 -0.88 -0.22 3.93
CA GLU A 31 -1.18 0.06 5.33
C GLU A 31 -2.04 1.31 5.46
N LYS A 32 -1.69 2.35 4.72
CA LYS A 32 -2.48 3.56 4.75
C LYS A 32 -3.89 3.32 4.19
N ALA A 33 -3.97 2.53 3.13
CA ALA A 33 -5.27 2.20 2.54
C ALA A 33 -6.14 1.44 3.54
N LYS A 34 -5.56 0.50 4.27
CA LYS A 34 -6.31 -0.23 5.29
C LYS A 34 -6.90 0.71 6.32
N HIS A 35 -6.11 1.67 6.75
CA HIS A 35 -6.58 2.64 7.72
C HIS A 35 -7.77 3.44 7.17
N LEU A 36 -7.67 3.88 5.93
CA LEU A 36 -8.75 4.65 5.30
C LEU A 36 -9.99 3.79 5.09
N LEU A 37 -9.80 2.53 4.72
CA LEU A 37 -10.93 1.63 4.53
C LEU A 37 -11.68 1.38 5.83
N GLU A 38 -10.95 1.30 6.92
CA GLU A 38 -11.55 1.01 8.21
C GLU A 38 -12.18 2.23 8.88
N ASN A 39 -11.61 3.40 8.65
CA ASN A 39 -11.98 4.57 9.41
C ASN A 39 -12.72 5.65 8.63
N THR A 40 -12.93 5.46 7.34
CA THR A 40 -13.64 6.45 6.52
C THR A 40 -14.61 5.75 5.59
N ASN A 41 -15.49 6.54 4.97
CA ASN A 41 -16.40 6.03 3.96
C ASN A 41 -15.93 6.39 2.56
N THR A 42 -14.69 6.78 2.41
CA THR A 42 -14.14 7.14 1.11
C THR A 42 -14.21 5.96 0.17
N LYS A 43 -14.55 6.23 -1.08
CA LYS A 43 -14.66 5.18 -2.09
C LYS A 43 -13.30 4.53 -2.32
N VAL A 44 -13.35 3.25 -2.65
CA VAL A 44 -12.11 2.49 -2.87
C VAL A 44 -11.24 3.14 -3.94
N ILE A 45 -11.86 3.61 -5.04
CA ILE A 45 -11.09 4.25 -6.11
C ILE A 45 -10.40 5.51 -5.61
N ASP A 46 -11.06 6.27 -4.77
CA ASP A 46 -10.48 7.49 -4.23
C ASP A 46 -9.34 7.16 -3.26
N ILE A 47 -9.50 6.11 -2.49
CA ILE A 47 -8.44 5.67 -1.60
C ILE A 47 -7.21 5.24 -2.40
N ALA A 48 -7.42 4.52 -3.49
CA ALA A 48 -6.33 4.08 -4.35
C ALA A 48 -5.51 5.28 -4.81
N LEU A 49 -6.20 6.31 -5.30
CA LEU A 49 -5.51 7.50 -5.77
C LEU A 49 -4.82 8.24 -4.65
N GLU A 50 -5.48 8.33 -3.52
CA GLU A 50 -4.92 9.06 -2.38
C GLU A 50 -3.64 8.43 -1.85
N VAL A 51 -3.57 7.11 -1.82
CA VAL A 51 -2.38 6.46 -1.31
C VAL A 51 -1.29 6.29 -2.36
N GLY A 52 -1.56 6.69 -3.59
CA GLY A 52 -0.51 6.77 -4.61
C GLY A 52 -0.57 5.75 -5.74
N PHE A 53 -1.70 5.08 -5.92
CA PHE A 53 -1.85 4.16 -7.04
C PHE A 53 -2.55 4.85 -8.20
N ASP A 54 -2.11 4.55 -9.41
CA ASP A 54 -2.66 5.18 -10.60
C ASP A 54 -3.97 4.59 -11.05
N THR A 55 -4.16 3.30 -10.83
CA THR A 55 -5.38 2.64 -11.30
C THR A 55 -5.93 1.74 -10.20
N LEU A 56 -7.24 1.53 -10.25
CA LEU A 56 -7.89 0.66 -9.29
C LEU A 56 -7.47 -0.80 -9.45
N PRO A 57 -7.39 -1.35 -10.66
CA PRO A 57 -6.96 -2.74 -10.80
C PRO A 57 -5.58 -3.01 -10.20
N TYR A 58 -4.65 -2.10 -10.39
CA TYR A 58 -3.32 -2.28 -9.84
C TYR A 58 -3.35 -2.20 -8.32
N PHE A 59 -4.08 -1.22 -7.79
CA PHE A 59 -4.25 -1.10 -6.35
C PHE A 59 -4.85 -2.37 -5.75
N SER A 60 -5.91 -2.88 -6.36
CA SER A 60 -6.57 -4.09 -5.86
C SER A 60 -5.63 -5.28 -5.86
N SER A 61 -4.83 -5.39 -6.91
CA SER A 61 -3.87 -6.47 -7.04
C SER A 61 -2.84 -6.43 -5.93
N VAL A 62 -2.27 -5.24 -5.70
CA VAL A 62 -1.26 -5.07 -4.67
C VAL A 62 -1.87 -5.27 -3.29
N PHE A 63 -3.05 -4.72 -3.07
CA PHE A 63 -3.72 -4.84 -1.79
C PHE A 63 -3.96 -6.31 -1.45
N LYS A 64 -4.45 -7.07 -2.42
CA LYS A 64 -4.71 -8.49 -2.21
C LYS A 64 -3.43 -9.25 -1.93
N LYS A 65 -2.34 -8.86 -2.59
CA LYS A 65 -1.07 -9.50 -2.36
C LYS A 65 -0.63 -9.37 -0.90
N TYR A 66 -0.86 -8.22 -0.31
CA TYR A 66 -0.39 -7.96 1.06
C TYR A 66 -1.39 -8.34 2.14
N THR A 67 -2.68 -8.37 1.83
CA THR A 67 -3.70 -8.64 2.85
C THR A 67 -4.44 -9.94 2.64
N GLY A 68 -4.37 -10.49 1.44
CA GLY A 68 -5.10 -11.72 1.13
C GLY A 68 -6.51 -11.51 0.61
N VAL A 69 -7.00 -10.29 0.66
CA VAL A 69 -8.36 -9.98 0.19
C VAL A 69 -8.35 -8.69 -0.60
N SER A 70 -9.39 -8.47 -1.38
CA SER A 70 -9.50 -7.21 -2.13
C SER A 70 -9.89 -6.09 -1.18
N PRO A 71 -9.67 -4.83 -1.60
CA PRO A 71 -10.07 -3.70 -0.76
C PRO A 71 -11.55 -3.69 -0.42
N ALA A 72 -12.40 -4.05 -1.38
CA ALA A 72 -13.83 -4.10 -1.14
C ALA A 72 -14.17 -5.17 -0.13
N GLU A 73 -13.55 -6.32 -0.24
CA GLU A 73 -13.76 -7.40 0.72
C GLU A 73 -13.25 -7.03 2.10
N PHE A 74 -12.14 -6.33 2.15
CA PHE A 74 -11.58 -5.90 3.41
C PHE A 74 -12.54 -4.99 4.15
N ARG A 75 -13.12 -4.03 3.43
CA ARG A 75 -14.09 -3.10 4.03
C ARG A 75 -15.34 -3.85 4.48
N LYS A 76 -15.75 -4.82 3.69
CA LYS A 76 -16.96 -5.57 3.98
C LYS A 76 -16.87 -6.38 5.25
N LYS A 77 -15.68 -6.81 5.57
CA LYS A 77 -15.47 -7.60 6.79
C LYS A 77 -15.63 -6.80 8.04
N GLU A 78 -15.58 -5.50 7.90
CA GLU A 78 -15.86 -4.62 9.02
C GLU A 78 -17.32 -4.71 9.40
#